data_f57eda2769d8d5b940950cc78fab666a
#
_entry.id   f57eda2769d8d5b940950cc78fab666a
#
_cell.length_a   1.000
_cell.length_b   1.000
_cell.length_c   1.000
_cell.angle_alpha   90.00
_cell.angle_beta   90.00
_cell.angle_gamma   90.00
#
_symmetry.space_group_name_H-M   'P 1'
#
loop_
_entity.id
_entity.type
_entity.pdbx_description
1 polymer ?
#
loop_
_entity_poly.entity_id
_entity_poly.type
_entity_poly.pdbx_seq_one_letter_code
_entity_poly.pdbx_strand_id
1 'polypeptide(L)'
;DIVILAAGVRPNTELAKEIGVTIGATGAIAVNNKMQTNIQDVYAVGDVAESFSAITGKPIYRPLGSTANKMGRIAGDVITGGNLEHRGVLGTGIFRVFDLHVGQTGMTEKEAKASGYAVEVLYNIKPDHAEYLGGKELIIKALADKATGRVLGAQVLGSQGVDKRIDVLATAITFKAKAEDLFHLDLAYAPPFATTKDPIHYTGMALDNALHGNPLMTPARLVEMQQKGESIQVIDTRSAKDFEKSHVQDAIHVPLGELRARAGELSKDIPTVT
;
A
#
# COMPACT_ATOMS: atom_id res chain seq x y z
N ASP A 1 -30.48 0.72 19.95
CA ASP A 1 -29.21 0.94 19.25
C ASP A 1 -28.13 0.03 19.84
N ILE A 2 -27.18 -0.42 19.02
CA ILE A 2 -26.06 -1.28 19.42
C ILE A 2 -24.78 -0.47 19.23
N VAL A 3 -23.92 -0.46 20.26
CA VAL A 3 -22.57 0.11 20.18
C VAL A 3 -21.55 -1.02 20.22
N ILE A 4 -20.66 -1.06 19.22
CA ILE A 4 -19.57 -2.03 19.14
C ILE A 4 -18.26 -1.33 19.50
N LEU A 5 -17.60 -1.77 20.59
CA LEU A 5 -16.27 -1.30 20.96
C LEU A 5 -15.20 -2.26 20.46
N ALA A 6 -14.42 -1.85 19.46
CA ALA A 6 -13.32 -2.60 18.87
C ALA A 6 -12.04 -1.75 18.83
N ALA A 7 -11.51 -1.43 20.03
CA ALA A 7 -10.44 -0.46 20.24
C ALA A 7 -9.01 -1.03 20.02
N GLY A 8 -8.89 -2.23 19.44
CA GLY A 8 -7.61 -2.91 19.19
C GLY A 8 -7.04 -3.57 20.44
N VAL A 9 -5.75 -3.89 20.42
CA VAL A 9 -5.01 -4.58 21.47
C VAL A 9 -3.90 -3.72 22.04
N ARG A 10 -3.55 -3.96 23.30
CA ARG A 10 -2.40 -3.35 23.98
C ARG A 10 -1.51 -4.45 24.54
N PRO A 11 -0.19 -4.25 24.54
CA PRO A 11 0.72 -5.23 25.14
C PRO A 11 0.56 -5.24 26.66
N ASN A 12 0.50 -6.44 27.24
CA ASN A 12 0.50 -6.62 28.70
C ASN A 12 1.94 -6.61 29.20
N THR A 13 2.38 -5.48 29.75
CA THR A 13 3.79 -5.23 30.10
C THR A 13 4.02 -5.07 31.61
N GLU A 14 3.03 -5.28 32.45
CA GLU A 14 3.12 -5.03 33.90
C GLU A 14 4.25 -5.84 34.55
N LEU A 15 4.26 -7.16 34.36
CA LEU A 15 5.30 -8.05 34.88
C LEU A 15 6.70 -7.65 34.38
N ALA A 16 6.81 -7.27 33.10
CA ALA A 16 8.08 -6.84 32.52
C ALA A 16 8.62 -5.56 33.20
N LYS A 17 7.74 -4.61 33.50
CA LYS A 17 8.10 -3.39 34.23
C LYS A 17 8.55 -3.67 35.66
N GLU A 18 7.85 -4.56 36.36
CA GLU A 18 8.20 -4.94 37.77
C GLU A 18 9.59 -5.53 37.87
N ILE A 19 10.05 -6.28 36.88
CA ILE A 19 11.41 -6.85 36.87
C ILE A 19 12.45 -5.95 36.18
N GLY A 20 12.10 -4.71 35.82
CA GLY A 20 13.02 -3.72 35.24
C GLY A 20 13.29 -3.87 33.74
N VAL A 21 12.43 -4.57 32.99
CA VAL A 21 12.53 -4.63 31.53
C VAL A 21 12.11 -3.30 30.92
N THR A 22 12.88 -2.79 29.97
CA THR A 22 12.61 -1.52 29.29
C THR A 22 11.38 -1.64 28.38
N ILE A 23 10.46 -0.70 28.55
CA ILE A 23 9.32 -0.53 27.66
C ILE A 23 9.69 0.52 26.60
N GLY A 24 9.52 0.15 25.35
CA GLY A 24 9.87 1.01 24.22
C GLY A 24 8.86 2.12 23.93
N ALA A 25 9.17 2.93 22.93
CA ALA A 25 8.37 4.09 22.55
C ALA A 25 6.94 3.73 22.05
N THR A 26 6.74 2.49 21.63
CA THR A 26 5.42 1.99 21.18
C THR A 26 4.53 1.52 22.32
N GLY A 27 5.05 1.46 23.54
CA GLY A 27 4.38 0.90 24.72
C GLY A 27 4.58 -0.61 24.89
N ALA A 28 5.23 -1.30 23.93
CA ALA A 28 5.60 -2.71 24.01
C ALA A 28 7.02 -2.87 24.61
N ILE A 29 7.40 -4.10 24.91
CA ILE A 29 8.76 -4.41 25.43
C ILE A 29 9.79 -4.08 24.35
N ALA A 30 10.79 -3.26 24.69
CA ALA A 30 11.92 -2.96 23.80
C ALA A 30 12.84 -4.19 23.67
N VAL A 31 13.14 -4.55 22.42
CA VAL A 31 14.07 -5.63 22.11
C VAL A 31 15.04 -5.20 21.01
N ASN A 32 16.18 -5.87 20.92
CA ASN A 32 17.07 -5.76 19.76
C ASN A 32 16.65 -6.72 18.64
N ASN A 33 17.39 -6.74 17.53
CA ASN A 33 17.11 -7.66 16.40
C ASN A 33 17.31 -9.14 16.70
N LYS A 34 17.84 -9.50 17.85
CA LYS A 34 17.94 -10.88 18.38
C LYS A 34 16.88 -11.19 19.42
N MET A 35 15.88 -10.33 19.57
CA MET A 35 14.76 -10.46 20.54
C MET A 35 15.21 -10.39 22.00
N GLN A 36 16.40 -9.88 22.27
CA GLN A 36 16.94 -9.69 23.62
C GLN A 36 16.44 -8.37 24.21
N THR A 37 16.07 -8.39 25.48
CA THR A 37 15.74 -7.19 26.26
C THR A 37 17.01 -6.53 26.83
N ASN A 38 16.84 -5.50 27.65
CA ASN A 38 17.95 -4.88 28.40
C ASN A 38 18.46 -5.74 29.56
N ILE A 39 17.77 -6.81 29.93
CA ILE A 39 18.20 -7.74 31.01
C ILE A 39 18.82 -8.95 30.35
N GLN A 40 20.01 -9.34 30.85
CA GLN A 40 20.72 -10.50 30.35
C GLN A 40 19.84 -11.77 30.46
N ASP A 41 19.88 -12.61 29.41
CA ASP A 41 19.14 -13.89 29.30
C ASP A 41 17.62 -13.74 29.35
N VAL A 42 17.08 -12.51 29.22
CA VAL A 42 15.65 -12.23 29.11
C VAL A 42 15.30 -11.80 27.67
N TYR A 43 14.39 -12.53 27.06
CA TYR A 43 13.90 -12.33 25.70
C TYR A 43 12.43 -11.97 25.71
N ALA A 44 11.98 -11.17 24.73
CA ALA A 44 10.56 -10.88 24.51
C ALA A 44 10.21 -11.04 23.04
N VAL A 45 9.08 -11.70 22.77
CA VAL A 45 8.62 -12.02 21.42
C VAL A 45 7.10 -11.91 21.30
N GLY A 46 6.60 -11.77 20.09
CA GLY A 46 5.16 -11.74 19.80
C GLY A 46 4.51 -10.41 20.15
N ASP A 47 3.22 -10.46 20.48
CA ASP A 47 2.37 -9.28 20.63
C ASP A 47 2.70 -8.41 21.85
N VAL A 48 3.62 -8.83 22.71
CA VAL A 48 4.08 -8.05 23.87
C VAL A 48 5.35 -7.23 23.56
N ALA A 49 6.06 -7.56 22.47
CA ALA A 49 7.34 -6.94 22.11
C ALA A 49 7.25 -5.99 20.92
N GLU A 50 8.15 -5.02 20.86
CA GLU A 50 8.35 -4.19 19.66
C GLU A 50 8.90 -5.03 18.51
N SER A 51 8.53 -4.65 17.30
CA SER A 51 9.16 -5.08 16.05
C SER A 51 9.81 -3.87 15.38
N PHE A 52 10.37 -4.05 14.19
CA PHE A 52 11.02 -2.98 13.43
C PHE A 52 10.38 -2.84 12.04
N SER A 53 10.23 -1.60 11.59
CA SER A 53 9.82 -1.35 10.21
C SER A 53 10.93 -1.78 9.24
N ALA A 54 10.62 -2.66 8.31
CA ALA A 54 11.55 -3.05 7.25
C ALA A 54 11.93 -1.89 6.30
N ILE A 55 11.17 -0.79 6.33
CA ILE A 55 11.39 0.39 5.49
C ILE A 55 12.28 1.41 6.21
N THR A 56 11.95 1.75 7.46
CA THR A 56 12.62 2.83 8.21
C THR A 56 13.62 2.34 9.25
N GLY A 57 13.62 1.06 9.60
CA GLY A 57 14.40 0.49 10.71
C GLY A 57 13.91 0.90 12.11
N LYS A 58 12.92 1.78 12.21
CA LYS A 58 12.42 2.27 13.51
C LYS A 58 11.56 1.22 14.22
N PRO A 59 11.51 1.22 15.57
CA PRO A 59 10.57 0.41 16.32
C PRO A 59 9.13 0.68 15.92
N ILE A 60 8.35 -0.39 15.80
CA ILE A 60 6.91 -0.35 15.52
C ILE A 60 6.20 -1.40 16.36
N TYR A 61 4.92 -1.18 16.59
CA TYR A 61 4.04 -2.18 17.20
C TYR A 61 3.12 -2.78 16.14
N ARG A 62 3.29 -4.08 15.89
CA ARG A 62 2.50 -4.83 14.89
C ARG A 62 2.15 -6.21 15.47
N PRO A 63 1.08 -6.28 16.30
CA PRO A 63 0.63 -7.53 16.93
C PRO A 63 -0.05 -8.42 15.90
N LEU A 64 0.76 -9.18 15.17
CA LEU A 64 0.33 -10.07 14.10
C LEU A 64 0.96 -11.46 14.29
N GLY A 65 0.17 -12.52 14.14
CA GLY A 65 0.64 -13.89 14.29
C GLY A 65 1.84 -14.26 13.41
N SER A 66 1.91 -13.72 12.18
CA SER A 66 3.06 -13.90 11.29
C SER A 66 4.35 -13.24 11.82
N THR A 67 4.23 -12.06 12.45
CA THR A 67 5.34 -11.38 13.14
C THR A 67 5.76 -12.16 14.36
N ALA A 68 4.82 -12.55 15.22
CA ALA A 68 5.08 -13.33 16.43
C ALA A 68 5.81 -14.65 16.13
N ASN A 69 5.39 -15.36 15.09
CA ASN A 69 6.03 -16.60 14.66
C ASN A 69 7.51 -16.42 14.26
N LYS A 70 7.82 -15.37 13.47
CA LYS A 70 9.19 -15.04 13.09
C LYS A 70 10.04 -14.68 14.30
N MET A 71 9.51 -13.86 15.22
CA MET A 71 10.22 -13.46 16.44
C MET A 71 10.50 -14.68 17.33
N GLY A 72 9.54 -15.58 17.51
CA GLY A 72 9.73 -16.81 18.27
C GLY A 72 10.82 -17.71 17.70
N ARG A 73 10.85 -17.86 16.35
CA ARG A 73 11.92 -18.62 15.68
C ARG A 73 13.30 -18.00 15.91
N ILE A 74 13.41 -16.67 15.81
CA ILE A 74 14.68 -15.95 16.02
C ILE A 74 15.16 -16.11 17.47
N ALA A 75 14.26 -15.90 18.44
CA ALA A 75 14.60 -16.08 19.85
C ALA A 75 15.07 -17.51 20.15
N GLY A 76 14.34 -18.52 19.63
CA GLY A 76 14.73 -19.94 19.80
C GLY A 76 16.10 -20.24 19.21
N ASP A 77 16.42 -19.74 18.03
CA ASP A 77 17.74 -19.88 17.41
C ASP A 77 18.84 -19.23 18.26
N VAL A 78 18.63 -17.99 18.69
CA VAL A 78 19.62 -17.23 19.48
C VAL A 78 19.83 -17.87 20.86
N ILE A 79 18.78 -18.31 21.55
CA ILE A 79 18.87 -18.98 22.85
C ILE A 79 19.71 -20.28 22.75
N THR A 80 19.65 -20.97 21.61
CA THR A 80 20.39 -22.21 21.37
C THR A 80 21.77 -22.00 20.74
N GLY A 81 22.27 -20.77 20.70
CA GLY A 81 23.61 -20.42 20.20
C GLY A 81 23.68 -20.06 18.72
N GLY A 82 22.54 -19.93 18.04
CA GLY A 82 22.45 -19.43 16.68
C GLY A 82 22.61 -17.90 16.59
N ASN A 83 22.53 -17.36 15.38
CA ASN A 83 22.77 -15.93 15.12
C ASN A 83 21.73 -15.31 14.15
N LEU A 84 20.49 -15.81 14.16
CA LEU A 84 19.42 -15.22 13.37
C LEU A 84 19.08 -13.79 13.86
N GLU A 85 18.76 -12.94 12.92
CA GLU A 85 18.35 -11.56 13.21
C GLU A 85 17.01 -11.23 12.56
N HIS A 86 16.23 -10.45 13.27
CA HIS A 86 14.97 -9.87 12.78
C HIS A 86 15.27 -8.73 11.80
N ARG A 87 14.82 -8.88 10.55
CA ARG A 87 15.07 -7.92 9.48
C ARG A 87 13.98 -6.85 9.34
N GLY A 88 13.10 -6.76 10.33
CA GLY A 88 11.91 -5.93 10.29
C GLY A 88 10.74 -6.60 9.60
N VAL A 89 9.60 -5.92 9.65
CA VAL A 89 8.34 -6.32 9.01
C VAL A 89 7.72 -5.14 8.27
N LEU A 90 6.91 -5.45 7.27
CA LEU A 90 6.10 -4.46 6.55
C LEU A 90 4.74 -4.22 7.24
N GLY A 91 4.36 -5.05 8.20
CA GLY A 91 3.03 -5.05 8.79
C GLY A 91 1.96 -5.51 7.79
N THR A 92 2.31 -6.46 6.92
CA THR A 92 1.38 -7.01 5.93
C THR A 92 0.24 -7.72 6.63
N GLY A 93 -0.98 -7.32 6.28
CA GLY A 93 -2.20 -7.89 6.80
C GLY A 93 -3.30 -7.95 5.75
N ILE A 94 -4.21 -8.89 5.92
CA ILE A 94 -5.39 -9.03 5.10
C ILE A 94 -6.56 -9.44 5.99
N PHE A 95 -7.74 -8.90 5.68
CA PHE A 95 -8.97 -9.30 6.37
C PHE A 95 -10.15 -9.28 5.39
N ARG A 96 -11.21 -9.96 5.78
CA ARG A 96 -12.44 -10.04 5.01
C ARG A 96 -13.57 -9.33 5.76
N VAL A 97 -14.33 -8.51 5.01
CA VAL A 97 -15.57 -7.87 5.49
C VAL A 97 -16.67 -8.24 4.50
N PHE A 98 -17.58 -9.10 4.89
CA PHE A 98 -18.60 -9.69 3.99
C PHE A 98 -17.93 -10.30 2.75
N ASP A 99 -18.21 -9.76 1.57
CA ASP A 99 -17.65 -10.23 0.29
C ASP A 99 -16.40 -9.44 -0.16
N LEU A 100 -15.97 -8.48 0.65
CA LEU A 100 -14.79 -7.69 0.35
C LEU A 100 -13.57 -8.18 1.14
N HIS A 101 -12.45 -8.29 0.47
CA HIS A 101 -11.13 -8.50 1.04
C HIS A 101 -10.37 -7.17 1.05
N VAL A 102 -9.71 -6.87 2.14
CA VAL A 102 -8.89 -5.68 2.30
C VAL A 102 -7.49 -6.11 2.72
N GLY A 103 -6.51 -5.79 1.89
CA GLY A 103 -5.10 -6.07 2.18
C GLY A 103 -4.29 -4.80 2.29
N GLN A 104 -3.25 -4.83 3.13
CA GLN A 104 -2.28 -3.74 3.28
C GLN A 104 -0.88 -4.31 3.45
N THR A 105 0.11 -3.63 2.90
CA THR A 105 1.53 -3.92 3.12
C THR A 105 2.37 -2.64 3.07
N GLY A 106 3.44 -2.58 3.85
CA GLY A 106 4.29 -1.39 3.95
C GLY A 106 3.61 -0.21 4.63
N MET A 107 3.96 0.99 4.25
CA MET A 107 3.50 2.23 4.86
C MET A 107 2.16 2.69 4.27
N THR A 108 1.31 3.25 5.10
CA THR A 108 0.21 4.10 4.63
C THR A 108 0.75 5.45 4.18
N GLU A 109 -0.01 6.19 3.39
CA GLU A 109 0.34 7.56 2.98
C GLU A 109 0.61 8.47 4.19
N LYS A 110 -0.19 8.34 5.25
CA LYS A 110 -0.02 9.10 6.50
C LYS A 110 1.30 8.76 7.19
N GLU A 111 1.63 7.47 7.29
CA GLU A 111 2.89 7.01 7.91
C GLU A 111 4.11 7.45 7.09
N ALA A 112 4.04 7.36 5.75
CA ALA A 112 5.11 7.80 4.87
C ALA A 112 5.39 9.29 5.01
N LYS A 113 4.35 10.13 4.96
CA LYS A 113 4.47 11.59 5.17
C LYS A 113 5.01 11.93 6.57
N ALA A 114 4.51 11.27 7.61
CA ALA A 114 5.00 11.46 8.99
C ALA A 114 6.46 11.01 9.18
N SER A 115 6.94 10.09 8.32
CA SER A 115 8.33 9.64 8.31
C SER A 115 9.25 10.50 7.42
N GLY A 116 8.74 11.57 6.81
CA GLY A 116 9.51 12.53 6.01
C GLY A 116 9.63 12.16 4.53
N TYR A 117 8.91 11.16 4.03
CA TYR A 117 8.91 10.83 2.61
C TYR A 117 8.02 11.80 1.81
N ALA A 118 8.53 12.28 0.70
CA ALA A 118 7.73 12.88 -0.36
C ALA A 118 7.21 11.76 -1.25
N VAL A 119 5.90 11.52 -1.24
CA VAL A 119 5.32 10.36 -1.93
C VAL A 119 4.50 10.76 -3.16
N GLU A 120 4.61 9.94 -4.20
CA GLU A 120 3.62 9.86 -5.27
C GLU A 120 2.57 8.83 -4.86
N VAL A 121 1.29 9.14 -5.08
CA VAL A 121 0.15 8.32 -4.66
C VAL A 121 -0.70 7.98 -5.87
N LEU A 122 -0.86 6.68 -6.11
CA LEU A 122 -1.71 6.16 -7.19
C LEU A 122 -2.95 5.48 -6.61
N TYR A 123 -4.09 5.70 -7.27
CA TYR A 123 -5.26 4.84 -7.19
C TYR A 123 -5.45 4.17 -8.55
N ASN A 124 -5.33 2.84 -8.59
CA ASN A 124 -5.50 2.04 -9.79
C ASN A 124 -6.71 1.13 -9.62
N ILE A 125 -7.63 1.16 -10.60
CA ILE A 125 -8.82 0.31 -10.62
C ILE A 125 -8.74 -0.54 -11.88
N LYS A 126 -8.60 -1.85 -11.71
CA LYS A 126 -8.49 -2.82 -12.80
C LYS A 126 -9.15 -4.15 -12.40
N PRO A 127 -9.70 -4.90 -13.36
CA PRO A 127 -10.21 -6.23 -13.06
C PRO A 127 -9.08 -7.18 -12.62
N ASP A 128 -9.39 -8.08 -11.71
CA ASP A 128 -8.48 -9.09 -11.19
C ASP A 128 -8.11 -10.16 -12.23
N HIS A 129 -9.06 -10.47 -13.14
CA HIS A 129 -8.87 -11.33 -14.33
C HIS A 129 -9.85 -10.93 -15.45
N ALA A 130 -9.97 -11.73 -16.50
CA ALA A 130 -10.78 -11.40 -17.66
C ALA A 130 -12.27 -11.25 -17.30
N GLU A 131 -12.88 -10.12 -17.68
CA GLU A 131 -14.27 -9.78 -17.35
C GLU A 131 -15.27 -10.82 -17.85
N TYR A 132 -15.04 -11.38 -19.05
CA TYR A 132 -15.92 -12.42 -19.64
C TYR A 132 -15.88 -13.77 -18.88
N LEU A 133 -14.93 -13.92 -17.95
CA LEU A 133 -14.84 -15.06 -17.01
C LEU A 133 -15.29 -14.68 -15.59
N GLY A 134 -15.90 -13.53 -15.43
CA GLY A 134 -16.43 -13.05 -14.15
C GLY A 134 -15.45 -12.25 -13.33
N GLY A 135 -14.40 -11.71 -13.96
CA GLY A 135 -13.44 -10.81 -13.31
C GLY A 135 -14.12 -9.65 -12.59
N LYS A 136 -13.59 -9.29 -11.42
CA LYS A 136 -14.09 -8.23 -10.55
C LYS A 136 -13.04 -7.15 -10.38
N GLU A 137 -13.50 -5.93 -10.15
CA GLU A 137 -12.61 -4.81 -9.93
C GLU A 137 -11.79 -4.98 -8.65
N LEU A 138 -10.50 -4.69 -8.78
CA LEU A 138 -9.57 -4.43 -7.69
C LEU A 138 -9.24 -2.95 -7.65
N ILE A 139 -9.28 -2.38 -6.46
CA ILE A 139 -8.80 -1.03 -6.19
C ILE A 139 -7.45 -1.16 -5.50
N ILE A 140 -6.40 -0.64 -6.11
CA ILE A 140 -5.05 -0.60 -5.54
C ILE A 140 -4.67 0.84 -5.28
N LYS A 141 -4.45 1.19 -4.01
CA LYS A 141 -3.73 2.41 -3.64
C LYS A 141 -2.28 2.04 -3.40
N ALA A 142 -1.35 2.66 -4.10
CA ALA A 142 0.08 2.42 -3.95
C ALA A 142 0.86 3.72 -3.77
N LEU A 143 1.99 3.64 -3.08
CA LEU A 143 2.86 4.77 -2.75
C LEU A 143 4.27 4.51 -3.27
N ALA A 144 4.86 5.50 -3.93
CA ALA A 144 6.29 5.50 -4.27
C ALA A 144 6.97 6.75 -3.71
N ASP A 145 8.20 6.61 -3.24
CA ASP A 145 9.05 7.73 -2.83
C ASP A 145 9.49 8.52 -4.05
N LYS A 146 9.20 9.81 -4.08
CA LYS A 146 9.55 10.71 -5.20
C LYS A 146 11.06 10.82 -5.43
N ALA A 147 11.85 10.69 -4.40
CA ALA A 147 13.30 10.84 -4.49
C ALA A 147 13.99 9.61 -5.09
N THR A 148 13.49 8.40 -4.80
CA THR A 148 14.17 7.15 -5.16
C THR A 148 13.38 6.27 -6.12
N GLY A 149 12.09 6.54 -6.32
CA GLY A 149 11.15 5.69 -7.05
C GLY A 149 10.72 4.43 -6.31
N ARG A 150 11.23 4.17 -5.08
CA ARG A 150 10.94 2.95 -4.32
C ARG A 150 9.47 2.86 -3.92
N VAL A 151 8.88 1.71 -4.11
CA VAL A 151 7.53 1.41 -3.58
C VAL A 151 7.62 1.31 -2.07
N LEU A 152 6.82 2.10 -1.35
CA LEU A 152 6.84 2.18 0.11
C LEU A 152 5.66 1.47 0.76
N GLY A 153 4.56 1.32 0.04
CA GLY A 153 3.38 0.70 0.60
C GLY A 153 2.22 0.60 -0.36
N ALA A 154 1.28 -0.25 -0.04
CA ALA A 154 0.06 -0.42 -0.82
C ALA A 154 -1.11 -0.93 0.02
N GLN A 155 -2.31 -0.59 -0.43
CA GLN A 155 -3.58 -1.11 0.04
C GLN A 155 -4.35 -1.66 -1.15
N VAL A 156 -4.96 -2.83 -1.02
CA VAL A 156 -5.73 -3.48 -2.08
C VAL A 156 -7.10 -3.85 -1.54
N LEU A 157 -8.13 -3.50 -2.29
CA LEU A 157 -9.52 -3.79 -1.98
C LEU A 157 -10.18 -4.50 -3.16
N GLY A 158 -10.94 -5.55 -2.91
CA GLY A 158 -11.71 -6.27 -3.93
C GLY A 158 -12.40 -7.49 -3.36
N SER A 159 -13.21 -8.17 -4.17
CA SER A 159 -13.90 -9.40 -3.75
C SER A 159 -13.05 -10.66 -3.98
N GLN A 160 -12.00 -10.59 -4.79
CA GLN A 160 -11.10 -11.70 -5.08
C GLN A 160 -9.73 -11.20 -5.57
N GLY A 161 -8.70 -12.04 -5.48
CA GLY A 161 -7.35 -11.75 -5.99
C GLY A 161 -6.56 -10.67 -5.22
N VAL A 162 -7.04 -10.24 -4.05
CA VAL A 162 -6.38 -9.28 -3.16
C VAL A 162 -5.12 -9.88 -2.55
N ASP A 163 -5.21 -11.11 -2.05
CA ASP A 163 -4.12 -11.88 -1.46
C ASP A 163 -2.91 -12.00 -2.39
N LYS A 164 -3.15 -12.44 -3.63
CA LYS A 164 -2.11 -12.53 -4.66
C LYS A 164 -1.36 -11.20 -4.85
N ARG A 165 -2.10 -10.07 -4.95
CA ARG A 165 -1.50 -8.76 -5.23
C ARG A 165 -0.79 -8.19 -4.02
N ILE A 166 -1.32 -8.40 -2.82
CA ILE A 166 -0.64 -7.99 -1.59
C ILE A 166 0.67 -8.74 -1.41
N ASP A 167 0.73 -10.04 -1.67
CA ASP A 167 1.97 -10.82 -1.52
C ASP A 167 3.03 -10.43 -2.55
N VAL A 168 2.63 -10.13 -3.80
CA VAL A 168 3.55 -9.58 -4.82
C VAL A 168 4.10 -8.22 -4.36
N LEU A 169 3.24 -7.31 -3.90
CA LEU A 169 3.66 -5.99 -3.41
C LEU A 169 4.52 -6.09 -2.15
N ALA A 170 4.19 -6.97 -1.21
CA ALA A 170 5.00 -7.21 -0.02
C ALA A 170 6.39 -7.73 -0.38
N THR A 171 6.47 -8.64 -1.35
CA THR A 171 7.74 -9.15 -1.87
C THR A 171 8.56 -8.03 -2.52
N ALA A 172 7.94 -7.25 -3.42
CA ALA A 172 8.60 -6.14 -4.10
C ALA A 172 9.14 -5.10 -3.10
N ILE A 173 8.33 -4.66 -2.13
CA ILE A 173 8.75 -3.70 -1.10
C ILE A 173 9.88 -4.27 -0.24
N THR A 174 9.83 -5.55 0.14
CA THR A 174 10.87 -6.23 0.93
C THR A 174 12.22 -6.16 0.22
N PHE A 175 12.25 -6.36 -1.10
CA PHE A 175 13.45 -6.27 -1.92
C PHE A 175 13.74 -4.86 -2.45
N LYS A 176 13.03 -3.86 -1.93
CA LYS A 176 13.25 -2.43 -2.23
C LYS A 176 13.03 -2.07 -3.69
N ALA A 177 12.11 -2.78 -4.35
CA ALA A 177 11.75 -2.53 -5.73
C ALA A 177 11.26 -1.08 -5.94
N LYS A 178 11.58 -0.53 -7.09
CA LYS A 178 11.05 0.73 -7.57
C LYS A 178 9.74 0.53 -8.33
N ALA A 179 9.04 1.62 -8.64
CA ALA A 179 7.81 1.59 -9.42
C ALA A 179 8.02 0.91 -10.79
N GLU A 180 9.12 1.23 -11.49
CA GLU A 180 9.47 0.62 -12.78
C GLU A 180 9.64 -0.90 -12.70
N ASP A 181 10.22 -1.43 -11.61
CA ASP A 181 10.44 -2.87 -11.44
C ASP A 181 9.13 -3.66 -11.44
N LEU A 182 8.02 -3.08 -10.96
CA LEU A 182 6.72 -3.75 -10.93
C LEU A 182 6.21 -4.11 -12.33
N PHE A 183 6.52 -3.29 -13.35
CA PHE A 183 6.15 -3.57 -14.72
C PHE A 183 6.95 -4.75 -15.30
N HIS A 184 8.18 -4.94 -14.85
CA HIS A 184 9.08 -5.98 -15.34
C HIS A 184 8.90 -7.34 -14.64
N LEU A 185 7.98 -7.45 -13.67
CA LEU A 185 7.69 -8.74 -13.03
C LEU A 185 7.07 -9.70 -14.02
N ASP A 186 7.62 -10.91 -14.12
CA ASP A 186 7.05 -12.01 -14.90
C ASP A 186 6.00 -12.76 -14.05
N LEU A 187 4.77 -12.21 -14.05
CA LEU A 187 3.68 -12.74 -13.24
C LEU A 187 2.88 -13.80 -14.02
N ALA A 188 2.41 -14.81 -13.30
CA ALA A 188 1.61 -15.88 -13.87
C ALA A 188 0.32 -15.34 -14.50
N TYR A 189 0.13 -15.66 -15.77
CA TYR A 189 -1.03 -15.26 -16.57
C TYR A 189 -1.70 -16.46 -17.26
N ALA A 190 -3.01 -16.50 -17.08
CA ALA A 190 -3.97 -17.10 -18.02
C ALA A 190 -5.32 -16.40 -17.77
N PRO A 191 -6.25 -16.34 -18.74
CA PRO A 191 -7.49 -15.56 -18.61
C PRO A 191 -8.31 -15.81 -17.34
N PRO A 192 -8.38 -17.02 -16.74
CA PRO A 192 -9.09 -17.26 -15.49
C PRO A 192 -8.37 -16.71 -14.22
N PHE A 193 -7.10 -16.33 -14.30
CA PHE A 193 -6.27 -15.99 -13.14
C PHE A 193 -5.80 -14.53 -13.11
N ALA A 194 -5.66 -13.91 -14.27
CA ALA A 194 -5.18 -12.54 -14.39
C ALA A 194 -5.61 -11.93 -15.74
N THR A 195 -5.44 -10.63 -15.89
CA THR A 195 -5.39 -9.95 -17.19
C THR A 195 -3.96 -10.02 -17.76
N THR A 196 -3.77 -9.86 -19.08
CA THR A 196 -2.45 -9.88 -19.74
C THR A 196 -1.46 -8.91 -19.14
N LYS A 197 -1.94 -7.74 -18.70
CA LYS A 197 -1.24 -6.84 -17.80
C LYS A 197 -1.93 -6.94 -16.45
N ASP A 198 -1.30 -7.60 -15.48
CA ASP A 198 -1.84 -7.69 -14.13
C ASP A 198 -2.03 -6.28 -13.53
N PRO A 199 -3.00 -6.05 -12.64
CA PRO A 199 -3.13 -4.80 -11.88
C PRO A 199 -1.83 -4.26 -11.28
N ILE A 200 -0.89 -5.14 -10.91
CA ILE A 200 0.45 -4.77 -10.44
C ILE A 200 1.27 -4.07 -11.53
N HIS A 201 1.24 -4.57 -12.77
CA HIS A 201 1.93 -3.94 -13.89
C HIS A 201 1.39 -2.52 -14.15
N TYR A 202 0.06 -2.35 -14.16
CA TYR A 202 -0.55 -1.03 -14.28
C TYR A 202 -0.16 -0.09 -13.14
N THR A 203 -0.07 -0.62 -11.91
CA THR A 203 0.36 0.15 -10.73
C THR A 203 1.79 0.64 -10.93
N GLY A 204 2.70 -0.23 -11.37
CA GLY A 204 4.09 0.13 -11.64
C GLY A 204 4.21 1.20 -12.73
N MET A 205 3.58 0.95 -13.88
CA MET A 205 3.60 1.89 -15.03
C MET A 205 3.07 3.28 -14.68
N ALA A 206 1.94 3.36 -13.96
CA ALA A 206 1.32 4.64 -13.66
C ALA A 206 2.13 5.43 -12.61
N LEU A 207 2.68 4.76 -11.59
CA LEU A 207 3.59 5.39 -10.64
C LEU A 207 4.88 5.87 -11.32
N ASP A 208 5.46 5.06 -12.19
CA ASP A 208 6.67 5.41 -12.92
C ASP A 208 6.44 6.61 -13.85
N ASN A 209 5.35 6.62 -14.61
CA ASN A 209 4.95 7.76 -15.43
C ASN A 209 4.79 9.04 -14.59
N ALA A 210 4.20 8.94 -13.39
CA ALA A 210 4.02 10.08 -12.50
C ALA A 210 5.37 10.64 -11.99
N LEU A 211 6.30 9.76 -11.67
CA LEU A 211 7.66 10.12 -11.24
C LEU A 211 8.47 10.78 -12.38
N HIS A 212 8.13 10.50 -13.63
CA HIS A 212 8.82 11.02 -14.83
C HIS A 212 8.06 12.15 -15.54
N GLY A 213 7.24 12.91 -14.83
CA GLY A 213 6.66 14.15 -15.32
C GLY A 213 5.21 14.08 -15.80
N ASN A 214 4.52 12.96 -15.58
CA ASN A 214 3.08 12.83 -15.81
C ASN A 214 2.34 12.75 -14.45
N PRO A 215 2.22 13.85 -13.69
CA PRO A 215 1.74 13.82 -12.32
C PRO A 215 0.31 13.30 -12.25
N LEU A 216 0.03 12.54 -11.20
CA LEU A 216 -1.31 12.04 -10.91
C LEU A 216 -2.14 13.11 -10.20
N MET A 217 -3.41 13.22 -10.58
CA MET A 217 -4.39 14.07 -9.93
C MET A 217 -5.30 13.23 -9.05
N THR A 218 -5.34 13.53 -7.75
CA THR A 218 -6.33 12.89 -6.86
C THR A 218 -7.68 13.58 -6.99
N PRO A 219 -8.82 12.86 -6.83
CA PRO A 219 -10.14 13.47 -6.82
C PRO A 219 -10.27 14.62 -5.82
N ALA A 220 -9.69 14.49 -4.64
CA ALA A 220 -9.70 15.54 -3.62
C ALA A 220 -8.97 16.81 -4.10
N ARG A 221 -7.83 16.66 -4.79
CA ARG A 221 -7.09 17.79 -5.32
C ARG A 221 -7.86 18.47 -6.45
N LEU A 222 -8.50 17.70 -7.32
CA LEU A 222 -9.35 18.26 -8.39
C LEU A 222 -10.48 19.12 -7.80
N VAL A 223 -11.20 18.58 -6.82
CA VAL A 223 -12.27 19.31 -6.11
C VAL A 223 -11.75 20.59 -5.45
N GLU A 224 -10.59 20.53 -4.78
CA GLU A 224 -9.94 21.69 -4.18
C GLU A 224 -9.63 22.78 -5.23
N MET A 225 -9.08 22.40 -6.37
CA MET A 225 -8.77 23.34 -7.48
C MET A 225 -10.03 23.97 -8.04
N GLN A 226 -11.07 23.20 -8.26
CA GLN A 226 -12.37 23.70 -8.72
C GLN A 226 -12.99 24.69 -7.72
N GLN A 227 -12.96 24.37 -6.42
CA GLN A 227 -13.46 25.25 -5.35
C GLN A 227 -12.68 26.57 -5.24
N LYS A 228 -11.38 26.54 -5.54
CA LYS A 228 -10.54 27.74 -5.59
C LYS A 228 -10.68 28.56 -6.89
N GLY A 229 -11.46 28.07 -7.86
CA GLY A 229 -11.60 28.69 -9.18
C GLY A 229 -10.31 28.65 -10.01
N GLU A 230 -9.42 27.68 -9.73
CA GLU A 230 -8.22 27.46 -10.53
C GLU A 230 -8.63 27.01 -11.95
N SER A 231 -7.98 27.58 -12.97
CA SER A 231 -8.25 27.21 -14.37
C SER A 231 -7.75 25.80 -14.63
N ILE A 232 -8.65 24.88 -14.88
CA ILE A 232 -8.34 23.46 -15.14
C ILE A 232 -9.29 22.92 -16.21
N GLN A 233 -8.79 22.12 -17.12
CA GLN A 233 -9.57 21.44 -18.17
C GLN A 233 -9.66 19.96 -17.84
N VAL A 234 -10.88 19.48 -17.62
CA VAL A 234 -11.14 18.05 -17.37
C VAL A 234 -11.65 17.40 -18.65
N ILE A 235 -11.01 16.31 -19.06
CA ILE A 235 -11.42 15.57 -20.27
C ILE A 235 -11.85 14.18 -19.87
N ASP A 236 -13.04 13.78 -20.26
CA ASP A 236 -13.52 12.41 -20.14
C ASP A 236 -13.31 11.68 -21.47
N THR A 237 -12.43 10.71 -21.48
CA THR A 237 -12.07 9.93 -22.68
C THR A 237 -12.82 8.60 -22.80
N ARG A 238 -13.76 8.32 -21.91
CA ARG A 238 -14.56 7.10 -21.90
C ARG A 238 -15.58 7.06 -23.05
N SER A 239 -16.30 5.94 -23.16
CA SER A 239 -17.38 5.81 -24.13
C SER A 239 -18.53 6.80 -23.85
N ALA A 240 -19.30 7.16 -24.87
CA ALA A 240 -20.48 8.01 -24.70
C ALA A 240 -21.45 7.43 -23.65
N LYS A 241 -21.65 6.11 -23.65
CA LYS A 241 -22.51 5.42 -22.69
C LYS A 241 -22.05 5.63 -21.24
N ASP A 242 -20.74 5.60 -21.00
CA ASP A 242 -20.18 5.77 -19.65
C ASP A 242 -20.24 7.24 -19.22
N PHE A 243 -19.97 8.14 -20.14
CA PHE A 243 -20.08 9.58 -19.91
C PHE A 243 -21.52 9.98 -19.56
N GLU A 244 -22.52 9.51 -20.33
CA GLU A 244 -23.95 9.78 -20.07
C GLU A 244 -24.41 9.23 -18.72
N LYS A 245 -23.87 8.10 -18.31
CA LYS A 245 -24.20 7.49 -17.01
C LYS A 245 -23.73 8.33 -15.82
N SER A 246 -22.52 8.83 -15.88
CA SER A 246 -21.94 9.72 -14.86
C SER A 246 -20.60 10.26 -15.35
N HIS A 247 -20.31 11.53 -15.08
CA HIS A 247 -19.06 12.18 -15.41
C HIS A 247 -18.71 13.26 -14.37
N VAL A 248 -17.48 13.71 -14.38
CA VAL A 248 -17.04 14.84 -13.55
C VAL A 248 -17.73 16.12 -14.06
N GLN A 249 -18.23 16.94 -13.15
CA GLN A 249 -18.86 18.21 -13.53
C GLN A 249 -17.93 19.03 -14.43
N ASP A 250 -18.51 19.61 -15.46
CA ASP A 250 -17.84 20.43 -16.48
C ASP A 250 -16.75 19.69 -17.30
N ALA A 251 -16.73 18.35 -17.27
CA ALA A 251 -15.83 17.58 -18.11
C ALA A 251 -16.19 17.66 -19.59
N ILE A 252 -15.19 17.88 -20.44
CA ILE A 252 -15.32 17.86 -21.89
C ILE A 252 -15.25 16.40 -22.35
N HIS A 253 -16.32 15.92 -22.99
CA HIS A 253 -16.34 14.56 -23.53
C HIS A 253 -15.57 14.47 -24.84
N VAL A 254 -14.46 13.76 -24.84
CA VAL A 254 -13.66 13.47 -26.04
C VAL A 254 -13.28 11.99 -26.01
N PRO A 255 -14.06 11.10 -26.62
CA PRO A 255 -13.76 9.68 -26.65
C PRO A 255 -12.34 9.39 -27.10
N LEU A 256 -11.67 8.41 -26.48
CA LEU A 256 -10.26 8.11 -26.74
C LEU A 256 -9.95 7.93 -28.24
N GLY A 257 -10.87 7.33 -29.01
CA GLY A 257 -10.72 7.16 -30.46
C GLY A 257 -10.73 8.49 -31.26
N GLU A 258 -11.34 9.53 -30.71
CA GLU A 258 -11.45 10.85 -31.34
C GLU A 258 -10.39 11.83 -30.84
N LEU A 259 -9.75 11.54 -29.70
CA LEU A 259 -8.89 12.47 -28.99
C LEU A 259 -7.79 13.08 -29.88
N ARG A 260 -7.15 12.26 -30.74
CA ARG A 260 -6.10 12.73 -31.64
C ARG A 260 -6.61 13.73 -32.66
N ALA A 261 -7.80 13.50 -33.22
CA ALA A 261 -8.40 14.38 -34.22
C ALA A 261 -8.91 15.69 -33.57
N ARG A 262 -9.37 15.63 -32.34
CA ARG A 262 -9.96 16.73 -31.60
C ARG A 262 -9.00 17.43 -30.63
N ALA A 263 -7.75 17.02 -30.59
CA ALA A 263 -6.73 17.63 -29.71
C ALA A 263 -6.56 19.15 -29.90
N GLY A 264 -6.87 19.66 -31.12
CA GLY A 264 -6.85 21.10 -31.42
C GLY A 264 -7.97 21.92 -30.75
N GLU A 265 -9.02 21.26 -30.23
CA GLU A 265 -10.10 21.90 -29.48
C GLU A 265 -9.71 22.18 -28.02
N LEU A 266 -8.63 21.55 -27.56
CA LEU A 266 -8.18 21.61 -26.16
C LEU A 266 -7.15 22.75 -25.98
N SER A 267 -7.26 23.49 -24.89
CA SER A 267 -6.31 24.52 -24.55
C SER A 267 -4.97 23.92 -24.19
N LYS A 268 -3.88 24.51 -24.71
CA LYS A 268 -2.51 24.16 -24.34
C LYS A 268 -2.01 24.93 -23.11
N ASP A 269 -2.70 26.00 -22.74
CA ASP A 269 -2.28 26.93 -21.69
C ASP A 269 -2.96 26.60 -20.34
N ILE A 270 -3.89 25.64 -20.34
CA ILE A 270 -4.63 25.25 -19.15
C ILE A 270 -4.23 23.82 -18.77
N PRO A 271 -3.88 23.55 -17.49
CA PRO A 271 -3.64 22.18 -17.03
C PRO A 271 -4.80 21.27 -17.39
N THR A 272 -4.49 20.12 -17.99
CA THR A 272 -5.49 19.15 -18.44
C THR A 272 -5.41 17.90 -17.58
N VAL A 273 -6.57 17.42 -17.14
CA VAL A 273 -6.77 16.17 -16.39
C VAL A 273 -7.68 15.23 -17.18
N THR A 274 -7.31 13.96 -17.22
CA THR A 274 -8.10 12.91 -17.88
C THR A 274 -8.47 11.80 -16.90
#